data_3f0f2e8d45172601657aaff8842eafa6
#
_entry.id   3f0f2e8d45172601657aaff8842eafa6
#
_cell.length_a   1.000
_cell.length_b   1.000
_cell.length_c   1.000
_cell.angle_alpha   90.00
_cell.angle_beta   90.00
_cell.angle_gamma   90.00
#
_symmetry.space_group_name_H-M   'P 1'
#
loop_
_entity.id
_entity.type
_entity.pdbx_description
1 polymer ?
#
loop_
_entity_poly.entity_id
_entity_poly.type
_entity_poly.pdbx_seq_one_letter_code
_entity_poly.pdbx_strand_id
1 'polypeptide(L)'
;NINNINNISLDDFIYLGVIYSNNYKFTYASQRVAPGRGLNIPGRHVKNGFVVDKDDYIVLGAHPDLRYKIYDTPFGKQGKVYDAGPINKNHLNVYIE
;
A
#
# COMPACT_ATOMS: atom_id res chain seq x y z
N ASN A 1 -13.91 5.50 -19.40
CA ASN A 1 -12.58 5.44 -19.27
C ASN A 1 -12.03 4.34 -18.38
N ILE A 2 -10.86 4.06 -18.62
CA ILE A 2 -10.17 2.93 -18.05
C ILE A 2 -9.28 3.27 -16.90
N ASN A 3 -9.50 4.40 -16.29
CA ASN A 3 -8.57 4.91 -15.32
C ASN A 3 -8.69 4.25 -13.96
N ASN A 4 -9.81 3.56 -13.72
CA ASN A 4 -10.02 2.89 -12.45
C ASN A 4 -9.71 1.42 -12.61
N ILE A 5 -8.45 1.09 -12.47
CA ILE A 5 -8.02 -0.28 -12.50
C ILE A 5 -8.28 -0.87 -11.12
N ASN A 6 -9.09 -1.91 -11.07
CA ASN A 6 -9.44 -2.63 -9.84
C ASN A 6 -9.05 -4.07 -9.95
N ASN A 7 -8.84 -4.71 -8.81
CA ASN A 7 -8.59 -6.15 -8.73
C ASN A 7 -7.36 -6.61 -9.50
N ILE A 8 -6.35 -5.76 -9.55
CA ILE A 8 -5.06 -6.17 -10.07
C ILE A 8 -4.46 -7.16 -9.08
N SER A 9 -3.93 -8.27 -9.60
CA SER A 9 -3.26 -9.25 -8.76
C SER A 9 -1.93 -8.73 -8.25
N LEU A 10 -1.48 -9.29 -7.12
CA LEU A 10 -0.16 -8.96 -6.60
C LEU A 10 0.94 -9.31 -7.59
N ASP A 11 0.81 -10.44 -8.28
CA ASP A 11 1.81 -10.86 -9.28
C ASP A 11 1.93 -9.83 -10.40
N ASP A 12 0.81 -9.33 -10.90
CA ASP A 12 0.82 -8.31 -11.94
C ASP A 12 1.42 -7.00 -11.42
N PHE A 13 1.12 -6.63 -10.17
CA PHE A 13 1.70 -5.45 -9.56
C PHE A 13 3.21 -5.55 -9.46
N ILE A 14 3.70 -6.69 -8.98
CA ILE A 14 5.15 -6.93 -8.86
C ILE A 14 5.80 -6.87 -10.24
N TYR A 15 5.17 -7.46 -11.24
CA TYR A 15 5.69 -7.45 -12.61
C TYR A 15 5.78 -6.03 -13.18
N LEU A 16 4.72 -5.24 -12.98
CA LEU A 16 4.66 -3.87 -13.49
C LEU A 16 5.55 -2.91 -12.70
N GLY A 17 5.71 -3.16 -11.40
CA GLY A 17 6.52 -2.32 -10.52
C GLY A 17 5.83 -1.04 -10.06
N VAL A 18 5.08 -0.40 -10.91
CA VAL A 18 4.35 0.84 -10.63
C VAL A 18 2.99 0.78 -11.30
N ILE A 19 1.97 1.22 -10.57
CA ILE A 19 0.62 1.36 -11.11
C ILE A 19 0.12 2.77 -10.80
N TYR A 20 -0.54 3.39 -11.77
CA TYR A 20 -1.24 4.66 -11.59
C TYR A 20 -2.73 4.40 -11.60
N SER A 21 -3.41 4.81 -10.55
CA SER A 21 -4.85 4.62 -10.40
C SER A 21 -5.44 5.73 -9.54
N ASN A 22 -6.57 6.30 -9.93
CA ASN A 22 -7.27 7.35 -9.18
C ASN A 22 -6.38 8.54 -8.79
N ASN A 23 -5.49 8.94 -9.68
CA ASN A 23 -4.54 10.03 -9.47
C ASN A 23 -3.46 9.73 -8.42
N TYR A 24 -3.30 8.47 -8.03
CA TYR A 24 -2.23 8.04 -7.14
C TYR A 24 -1.27 7.13 -7.88
N LYS A 25 -0.01 7.24 -7.47
CA LYS A 25 1.07 6.35 -7.91
C LYS A 25 1.25 5.28 -6.85
N PHE A 26 1.11 4.02 -7.24
CA PHE A 26 1.30 2.88 -6.33
C PHE A 26 2.63 2.20 -6.65
N THR A 27 3.46 2.08 -5.63
CA THR A 27 4.70 1.30 -5.65
C THR A 27 4.63 0.28 -4.54
N TYR A 28 5.61 -0.62 -4.44
CA TYR A 28 5.63 -1.60 -3.36
C TYR A 28 7.00 -1.69 -2.72
N ALA A 29 7.01 -2.19 -1.49
CA ALA A 29 8.22 -2.58 -0.79
C ALA A 29 7.94 -3.87 -0.03
N SER A 30 8.84 -4.84 -0.17
CA SER A 30 8.76 -6.08 0.62
C SER A 30 9.19 -5.82 2.05
N GLN A 31 8.42 -6.32 3.02
CA GLN A 31 8.82 -6.23 4.42
C GLN A 31 10.09 -7.04 4.75
N ARG A 32 10.51 -7.92 3.86
CA ARG A 32 11.77 -8.64 4.01
C ARG A 32 12.97 -7.72 3.82
N VAL A 33 12.80 -6.67 3.01
CA VAL A 33 13.86 -5.69 2.72
C VAL A 33 13.66 -4.42 3.56
N ALA A 34 12.42 -3.98 3.70
CA ALA A 34 12.05 -2.79 4.46
C ALA A 34 10.98 -3.16 5.48
N PRO A 35 11.35 -3.78 6.60
CA PRO A 35 10.36 -4.37 7.52
C PRO A 35 9.47 -3.37 8.25
N GLY A 36 9.85 -2.09 8.31
CA GLY A 36 9.05 -1.11 9.04
C GLY A 36 8.95 -1.46 10.53
N ARG A 37 10.04 -1.88 11.14
CA ARG A 37 10.09 -2.16 12.57
C ARG A 37 9.86 -0.87 13.34
N GLY A 38 9.08 -0.95 14.42
CA GLY A 38 8.73 0.23 15.19
C GLY A 38 7.45 0.91 14.72
N LEU A 39 6.90 0.53 13.57
CA LEU A 39 5.58 1.00 13.20
C LEU A 39 4.54 0.32 14.08
N ASN A 40 3.63 1.13 14.62
CA ASN A 40 2.54 0.61 15.43
C ASN A 40 1.37 0.23 14.51
N ILE A 41 1.33 -1.01 14.09
CA ILE A 41 0.30 -1.55 13.21
C ILE A 41 -0.46 -2.63 13.96
N PRO A 42 -1.65 -2.31 14.51
CA PRO A 42 -2.43 -3.29 15.27
C PRO A 42 -2.77 -4.51 14.42
N GLY A 43 -2.50 -5.70 14.94
CA GLY A 43 -2.84 -6.95 14.27
C GLY A 43 -2.11 -7.22 12.97
N ARG A 44 -0.94 -6.60 12.77
CA ARG A 44 -0.14 -6.76 11.55
C ARG A 44 0.06 -8.22 11.19
N HIS A 45 -0.30 -8.58 9.96
CA HIS A 45 -0.09 -9.92 9.43
C HIS A 45 -0.05 -9.87 7.91
N VAL A 46 0.25 -11.00 7.27
CA VAL A 46 0.25 -11.11 5.81
C VAL A 46 -1.03 -11.80 5.37
N LYS A 47 -1.71 -11.22 4.40
CA LYS A 47 -2.89 -11.80 3.78
C LYS A 47 -2.81 -11.63 2.28
N ASN A 48 -2.85 -12.74 1.55
CA ASN A 48 -2.73 -12.76 0.08
C ASN A 48 -1.48 -12.03 -0.43
N GLY A 49 -0.38 -12.11 0.35
CA GLY A 49 0.88 -11.48 -0.01
C GLY A 49 1.01 -10.02 0.38
N PHE A 50 -0.06 -9.38 0.83
CA PHE A 50 0.00 -8.00 1.33
C PHE A 50 0.18 -7.99 2.84
N VAL A 51 0.90 -6.99 3.35
CA VAL A 51 0.92 -6.72 4.78
C VAL A 51 -0.35 -5.94 5.12
N VAL A 52 -1.12 -6.44 6.08
CA VAL A 52 -2.39 -5.83 6.47
C VAL A 52 -2.47 -5.64 7.98
N ASP A 53 -3.38 -4.79 8.42
CA ASP A 53 -3.67 -4.58 9.84
C ASP A 53 -4.81 -5.50 10.32
N LYS A 54 -5.27 -5.29 11.55
CA LYS A 54 -6.34 -6.11 12.15
C LYS A 54 -7.66 -6.04 11.38
N ASP A 55 -7.89 -4.97 10.64
CA ASP A 55 -9.10 -4.75 9.86
C ASP A 55 -8.91 -5.09 8.38
N ASP A 56 -7.80 -5.72 8.05
CA ASP A 56 -7.42 -6.12 6.69
C ASP A 56 -7.17 -4.92 5.75
N TYR A 57 -6.91 -3.73 6.29
CA TYR A 57 -6.38 -2.66 5.47
C TYR A 57 -4.94 -2.96 5.06
N ILE A 58 -4.65 -2.79 3.79
CA ILE A 58 -3.28 -2.91 3.29
C ILE A 58 -2.43 -1.80 3.92
N VAL A 59 -1.28 -2.15 4.46
CA VAL A 59 -0.37 -1.18 5.07
C VAL A 59 0.30 -0.36 3.97
N LEU A 60 0.18 0.96 4.07
CA LEU A 60 0.74 1.91 3.13
C LEU A 60 1.77 2.81 3.79
N GLY A 61 2.78 3.21 3.00
CA GLY A 61 3.66 4.32 3.33
C GLY A 61 3.34 5.49 2.43
N ALA A 62 3.41 6.70 2.96
CA ALA A 62 3.06 7.90 2.22
C ALA A 62 3.72 9.14 2.85
N HIS A 63 3.42 10.32 2.29
CA HIS A 63 3.81 11.58 2.89
C HIS A 63 3.26 11.67 4.33
N PRO A 64 4.01 12.27 5.29
CA PRO A 64 3.60 12.32 6.69
C PRO A 64 2.21 12.93 6.92
N ASP A 65 1.80 13.88 6.09
CA ASP A 65 0.48 14.51 6.22
C ASP A 65 -0.67 13.52 5.98
N LEU A 66 -0.39 12.37 5.38
CA LEU A 66 -1.41 11.37 5.05
C LEU A 66 -1.48 10.24 6.07
N ARG A 67 -0.67 10.30 7.13
CA ARG A 67 -0.62 9.22 8.13
C ARG A 67 -2.01 8.93 8.69
N TYR A 68 -2.34 7.64 8.74
CA TYR A 68 -3.60 7.07 9.22
C TYR A 68 -4.82 7.34 8.35
N LYS A 69 -4.65 7.96 7.19
CA LYS A 69 -5.73 8.09 6.22
C LYS A 69 -5.93 6.77 5.46
N ILE A 70 -7.16 6.57 5.00
CA ILE A 70 -7.57 5.35 4.27
C ILE A 70 -7.79 5.72 2.82
N TYR A 71 -7.31 4.86 1.93
CA TYR A 71 -7.38 5.06 0.49
C TYR A 71 -7.88 3.79 -0.21
N ASP A 72 -8.61 3.99 -1.30
CA ASP A 72 -8.89 2.90 -2.22
C ASP A 72 -7.60 2.48 -2.92
N THR A 73 -7.46 1.20 -3.18
CA THR A 73 -6.33 0.67 -3.92
C THR A 73 -6.82 -0.10 -5.14
N PRO A 74 -5.97 -0.31 -6.16
CA PRO A 74 -6.37 -1.10 -7.32
C PRO A 74 -6.34 -2.61 -7.07
N PHE A 75 -6.22 -3.04 -5.82
CA PHE A 75 -6.07 -4.46 -5.45
C PHE A 75 -7.34 -5.06 -4.85
N GLY A 76 -8.48 -4.37 -4.98
CA GLY A 76 -9.74 -4.86 -4.45
C GLY A 76 -9.95 -4.63 -2.96
N LYS A 77 -9.04 -3.94 -2.30
CA LYS A 77 -9.09 -3.62 -0.86
C LYS A 77 -8.66 -2.19 -0.63
N GLN A 78 -9.09 -1.63 0.48
CA GLN A 78 -8.58 -0.34 0.93
C GLN A 78 -7.25 -0.52 1.67
N GLY A 79 -6.46 0.54 1.69
CA GLY A 79 -5.23 0.60 2.46
C GLY A 79 -5.25 1.75 3.45
N LYS A 80 -4.41 1.64 4.46
CA LYS A 80 -4.27 2.66 5.50
C LYS A 80 -2.80 3.03 5.66
N VAL A 81 -2.53 4.34 5.73
CA VAL A 81 -1.17 4.84 5.84
C VAL A 81 -0.68 4.70 7.28
N TYR A 82 0.37 3.92 7.47
CA TYR A 82 1.04 3.75 8.75
C TYR A 82 2.47 4.29 8.72
N ASP A 83 3.15 4.17 7.58
CA ASP A 83 4.52 4.62 7.44
C ASP A 83 4.56 5.99 6.77
N ALA A 84 5.62 6.74 7.03
CA ALA A 84 5.77 8.08 6.48
C ALA A 84 7.18 8.28 5.95
N GLY A 85 7.27 8.93 4.82
CA GLY A 85 8.54 9.20 4.17
C GLY A 85 8.50 10.42 3.27
N PRO A 86 9.65 10.85 2.75
CA PRO A 86 9.76 12.06 1.94
C PRO A 86 9.33 11.80 0.49
N ILE A 87 8.09 11.44 0.30
CA ILE A 87 7.51 11.20 -1.03
C ILE A 87 6.34 12.13 -1.27
N ASN A 88 5.94 12.29 -2.52
CA ASN A 88 4.85 13.18 -2.90
C ASN A 88 3.52 12.69 -2.32
N LYS A 89 2.58 13.61 -2.13
CA LYS A 89 1.27 13.28 -1.56
C LYS A 89 0.42 12.39 -2.46
N ASN A 90 0.76 12.28 -3.74
CA ASN A 90 0.06 11.37 -4.66
C ASN A 90 0.73 10.00 -4.77
N HIS A 91 1.70 9.70 -3.92
CA HIS A 91 2.45 8.45 -3.96
C HIS A 91 2.10 7.60 -2.74
N LEU A 92 1.64 6.40 -2.99
CA LEU A 92 1.32 5.41 -1.96
C LEU A 92 2.21 4.19 -2.17
N ASN A 93 3.02 3.87 -1.16
CA ASN A 93 3.91 2.72 -1.21
C ASN A 93 3.26 1.55 -0.45
N VAL A 94 3.07 0.44 -1.14
CA VAL A 94 2.32 -0.71 -0.63
C VAL A 94 3.27 -1.69 0.02
N TYR A 95 2.99 -2.07 1.26
CA TYR A 95 3.77 -3.09 1.96
C TYR A 95 3.33 -4.47 1.51
N ILE A 96 4.27 -5.26 1.03
CA ILE A 96 4.03 -6.65 0.64
C ILE A 96 4.96 -7.59 1.44
N GLU A 97 4.67 -8.86 1.38
CA GLU A 97 5.45 -9.91 2.04
C GLU A 97 6.92 -9.91 1.64
#